data_fec66d889301e6ca164aa1cd7b71c750
#
_entry.id   fec66d889301e6ca164aa1cd7b71c750
#
_cell.length_a   1.000
_cell.length_b   1.000
_cell.length_c   1.000
_cell.angle_alpha   90.00
_cell.angle_beta   90.00
_cell.angle_gamma   90.00
#
_symmetry.space_group_name_H-M   'P 1'
#
loop_
_entity.id
_entity.type
_entity.pdbx_description
1 polymer ?
#
loop_
_entity_poly.entity_id
_entity_poly.type
_entity_poly.pdbx_seq_one_letter_code
_entity_poly.pdbx_strand_id
1 'polypeptide(L)'
;KCRAVGSYGEMEADVQLGSHHIRYMNLEAPVRLTTNASLTYIQQQRPFAIAEDLYFVLSWGIPLEGPLLTTFEDFLTRTIKYWQTWVERCTLPQLFQKEVIRSALTLKLHQFEDTGAIIASCSTSLPEIPGEHRNWDYRFCWLRDTYYTLHALNSLGHFEEMEKYAHFIENLNIESLTALQPVYCIDGTANMTERELPLGGYLNNQPVRVGNEAATQIQHDAYGQILLALFNLHTDVRLVERRRLSEQSLESLLGYIEKTIDTPDNGVWEFRGKTSVHSYSLLFHWAGSAACRKIAKHIKNEDLAKRADICIAKTIALLEKCYDAERGVYTQAIGSKDLDASLLQMITLGYFHGQKKNKAVSHLRAIQKDLEITPGFLLRYRHPDKFGEQKSAFLVCSFWYIEALASLDFIDEATALFEKVLKTQNALGLMSEDFDVDSSSQWGNFPQTYSHVGLINCAFALDKASRKPAFL
;
A
#
# COMPACT_ATOMS: atom_id res chain seq x y z
N LYS A 1 -7.08 -26.54 16.07
CA LYS A 1 -8.54 -26.42 15.96
C LYS A 1 -8.90 -26.04 14.54
N CYS A 2 -9.91 -26.72 13.96
CA CYS A 2 -10.46 -26.35 12.67
C CYS A 2 -11.97 -26.11 12.87
N ARG A 3 -12.41 -24.89 12.59
CA ARG A 3 -13.82 -24.46 12.67
C ARG A 3 -14.10 -23.54 11.49
N ALA A 4 -14.99 -23.96 10.63
CA ALA A 4 -15.44 -23.12 9.53
C ALA A 4 -16.65 -22.30 9.99
N VAL A 5 -16.61 -21.01 9.74
CA VAL A 5 -17.64 -20.05 10.12
C VAL A 5 -17.91 -19.13 8.95
N GLY A 6 -19.16 -18.70 8.80
CA GLY A 6 -19.57 -17.66 7.86
C GLY A 6 -19.80 -16.33 8.58
N SER A 7 -19.93 -15.25 7.82
CA SER A 7 -20.27 -13.91 8.31
C SER A 7 -19.46 -13.47 9.53
N TYR A 8 -18.13 -13.65 9.47
CA TYR A 8 -17.20 -13.28 10.57
C TYR A 8 -17.47 -13.97 11.91
N GLY A 9 -18.01 -15.19 11.87
CA GLY A 9 -18.28 -15.99 13.07
C GLY A 9 -19.71 -15.90 13.57
N GLU A 10 -20.58 -15.14 12.94
CA GLU A 10 -22.01 -15.07 13.25
C GLU A 10 -22.76 -16.34 12.82
N MET A 11 -22.20 -17.10 11.88
CA MET A 11 -22.79 -18.31 11.31
C MET A 11 -21.83 -19.49 11.46
N GLU A 12 -22.29 -20.58 12.07
CA GLU A 12 -21.54 -21.84 12.10
C GLU A 12 -21.90 -22.69 10.85
N ALA A 13 -20.88 -23.29 10.27
CA ALA A 13 -21.10 -24.20 9.15
C ALA A 13 -21.63 -25.55 9.67
N ASP A 14 -22.56 -26.14 8.90
CA ASP A 14 -22.98 -27.53 9.10
C ASP A 14 -21.84 -28.47 8.69
N VAL A 15 -21.51 -29.42 9.58
CA VAL A 15 -20.37 -30.33 9.39
C VAL A 15 -20.86 -31.69 8.92
N GLN A 16 -20.35 -32.14 7.78
CA GLN A 16 -20.58 -33.49 7.26
C GLN A 16 -19.27 -34.25 7.17
N LEU A 17 -19.21 -35.42 7.81
CA LEU A 17 -18.04 -36.30 7.76
C LEU A 17 -18.15 -37.28 6.58
N GLY A 18 -17.08 -37.34 5.80
CA GLY A 18 -16.83 -38.39 4.82
C GLY A 18 -15.81 -39.39 5.36
N SER A 19 -15.30 -40.28 4.49
CA SER A 19 -14.24 -41.25 4.86
C SER A 19 -12.87 -40.62 5.09
N HIS A 20 -12.50 -39.59 4.27
CA HIS A 20 -11.19 -38.93 4.28
C HIS A 20 -11.31 -37.41 4.20
N HIS A 21 -12.51 -36.86 4.49
CA HIS A 21 -12.74 -35.42 4.39
C HIS A 21 -13.84 -34.96 5.32
N ILE A 22 -13.80 -33.67 5.64
CA ILE A 22 -14.88 -32.93 6.31
C ILE A 22 -15.44 -31.92 5.31
N ARG A 23 -16.76 -31.87 5.17
CA ARG A 23 -17.46 -30.83 4.39
C ARG A 23 -18.08 -29.83 5.35
N TYR A 24 -17.86 -28.57 5.07
CA TYR A 24 -18.48 -27.45 5.75
C TYR A 24 -19.51 -26.83 4.80
N MET A 25 -20.77 -26.97 5.18
CA MET A 25 -21.93 -26.54 4.39
C MET A 25 -22.51 -25.23 4.97
N ASN A 26 -23.52 -24.67 4.31
CA ASN A 26 -24.16 -23.41 4.71
C ASN A 26 -23.21 -22.21 4.75
N LEU A 27 -22.16 -22.26 3.94
CA LEU A 27 -21.28 -21.13 3.64
C LEU A 27 -21.62 -20.63 2.23
N GLU A 28 -21.10 -19.48 1.84
CA GLU A 28 -21.26 -18.92 0.49
C GLU A 28 -20.92 -19.94 -0.60
N ALA A 29 -19.89 -20.75 -0.38
CA ALA A 29 -19.66 -21.98 -1.13
C ALA A 29 -19.22 -23.09 -0.17
N PRO A 30 -19.55 -24.38 -0.47
CA PRO A 30 -19.10 -25.50 0.36
C PRO A 30 -17.59 -25.56 0.42
N VAL A 31 -17.03 -25.67 1.62
CA VAL A 31 -15.61 -25.87 1.85
C VAL A 31 -15.37 -27.32 2.25
N ARG A 32 -14.35 -27.95 1.67
CA ARG A 32 -13.97 -29.32 1.99
C ARG A 32 -12.53 -29.35 2.51
N LEU A 33 -12.34 -29.97 3.66
CA LEU A 33 -11.04 -30.32 4.21
C LEU A 33 -10.78 -31.81 3.94
N THR A 34 -9.81 -32.14 3.10
CA THR A 34 -9.32 -33.49 2.85
C THR A 34 -7.97 -33.68 3.57
N THR A 35 -7.83 -34.78 4.32
CA THR A 35 -6.64 -34.99 5.17
C THR A 35 -6.44 -36.46 5.51
N ASN A 36 -5.20 -36.87 5.83
CA ASN A 36 -4.87 -38.14 6.45
C ASN A 36 -4.97 -38.12 7.98
N ALA A 37 -5.19 -36.94 8.58
CA ALA A 37 -5.40 -36.82 10.02
C ALA A 37 -6.77 -37.39 10.44
N SER A 38 -6.90 -37.79 11.71
CA SER A 38 -8.16 -38.29 12.27
C SER A 38 -9.27 -37.23 12.21
N LEU A 39 -10.28 -37.44 11.37
CA LEU A 39 -11.41 -36.53 11.23
C LEU A 39 -12.19 -36.36 12.54
N THR A 40 -12.30 -37.41 13.35
CA THR A 40 -12.96 -37.38 14.65
C THR A 40 -12.24 -36.42 15.59
N TYR A 41 -10.92 -36.48 15.65
CA TYR A 41 -10.15 -35.58 16.51
C TYR A 41 -10.22 -34.12 16.05
N ILE A 42 -10.24 -33.91 14.73
CA ILE A 42 -10.42 -32.56 14.16
C ILE A 42 -11.79 -32.02 14.54
N GLN A 43 -12.87 -32.79 14.31
CA GLN A 43 -14.25 -32.38 14.59
C GLN A 43 -14.46 -32.11 16.10
N GLN A 44 -13.93 -32.99 16.96
CA GLN A 44 -14.05 -32.86 18.40
C GLN A 44 -13.03 -31.86 19.00
N GLN A 45 -12.18 -31.26 18.16
CA GLN A 45 -11.11 -30.35 18.59
C GLN A 45 -10.18 -30.95 19.65
N ARG A 46 -9.94 -32.26 19.61
CA ARG A 46 -9.07 -32.96 20.51
C ARG A 46 -7.60 -32.86 20.09
N PRO A 47 -6.68 -32.66 21.04
CA PRO A 47 -5.25 -32.74 20.71
C PRO A 47 -4.89 -34.21 20.40
N PHE A 48 -3.93 -34.40 19.49
CA PHE A 48 -3.36 -35.69 19.13
C PHE A 48 -1.87 -35.57 18.88
N ALA A 49 -1.12 -36.63 19.06
CA ALA A 49 0.30 -36.68 18.76
C ALA A 49 0.49 -36.81 17.25
N ILE A 50 1.46 -36.07 16.71
CA ILE A 50 1.90 -36.19 15.31
C ILE A 50 2.99 -37.25 15.27
N ALA A 51 2.66 -38.44 14.74
CA ALA A 51 3.58 -39.55 14.57
C ALA A 51 4.11 -39.71 13.15
N GLU A 52 3.45 -39.09 12.19
CA GLU A 52 3.79 -39.10 10.77
C GLU A 52 3.44 -37.75 10.13
N ASP A 53 3.85 -37.52 8.91
CA ASP A 53 3.50 -36.29 8.17
C ASP A 53 2.00 -36.22 7.93
N LEU A 54 1.42 -35.05 8.28
CA LEU A 54 0.01 -34.79 8.08
C LEU A 54 -0.20 -33.80 6.94
N TYR A 55 -1.13 -34.13 6.06
CA TYR A 55 -1.48 -33.36 4.89
C TYR A 55 -2.89 -32.82 5.01
N PHE A 56 -3.08 -31.56 4.71
CA PHE A 56 -4.36 -30.87 4.75
C PHE A 56 -4.57 -30.13 3.45
N VAL A 57 -5.61 -30.51 2.70
CA VAL A 57 -6.03 -29.81 1.48
C VAL A 57 -7.39 -29.21 1.72
N LEU A 58 -7.47 -27.89 1.66
CA LEU A 58 -8.71 -27.15 1.69
C LEU A 58 -9.12 -26.84 0.27
N SER A 59 -10.30 -27.32 -0.16
CA SER A 59 -10.87 -27.03 -1.47
C SER A 59 -12.21 -26.31 -1.33
N TRP A 60 -12.50 -25.45 -2.29
CA TRP A 60 -13.67 -24.60 -2.34
C TRP A 60 -14.48 -24.93 -3.58
N GLY A 61 -15.76 -25.24 -3.39
CA GLY A 61 -16.68 -25.55 -4.49
C GLY A 61 -16.43 -26.90 -5.19
N ILE A 62 -15.17 -27.28 -5.41
CA ILE A 62 -14.77 -28.49 -6.15
C ILE A 62 -14.08 -29.49 -5.22
N PRO A 63 -14.40 -30.80 -5.29
CA PRO A 63 -13.70 -31.81 -4.52
C PRO A 63 -12.26 -32.02 -5.04
N LEU A 64 -11.39 -32.52 -4.16
CA LEU A 64 -10.07 -33.00 -4.57
C LEU A 64 -10.28 -34.27 -5.45
N GLU A 65 -9.75 -34.26 -6.66
CA GLU A 65 -9.92 -35.35 -7.63
C GLU A 65 -8.79 -36.39 -7.59
N GLY A 66 -7.63 -36.02 -7.07
CA GLY A 66 -6.43 -36.86 -7.01
C GLY A 66 -6.12 -37.42 -5.63
N PRO A 67 -5.14 -38.36 -5.54
CA PRO A 67 -4.61 -38.81 -4.25
C PRO A 67 -4.02 -37.63 -3.46
N LEU A 68 -4.30 -37.59 -2.14
CA LEU A 68 -3.95 -36.49 -1.26
C LEU A 68 -2.44 -36.16 -1.30
N LEU A 69 -1.58 -37.15 -1.09
CA LEU A 69 -0.13 -36.96 -1.05
C LEU A 69 0.42 -36.43 -2.39
N THR A 70 0.07 -37.09 -3.49
CA THR A 70 0.55 -36.67 -4.83
C THR A 70 0.10 -35.26 -5.18
N THR A 71 -1.14 -34.90 -4.84
CA THR A 71 -1.63 -33.54 -5.04
C THR A 71 -0.85 -32.54 -4.22
N PHE A 72 -0.59 -32.84 -2.94
CA PHE A 72 0.19 -31.97 -2.06
C PHE A 72 1.60 -31.74 -2.60
N GLU A 73 2.32 -32.81 -2.98
CA GLU A 73 3.69 -32.74 -3.50
C GLU A 73 3.77 -31.93 -4.80
N ASP A 74 2.81 -32.13 -5.71
CA ASP A 74 2.73 -31.38 -6.96
C ASP A 74 2.49 -29.87 -6.70
N PHE A 75 1.51 -29.54 -5.86
CA PHE A 75 1.25 -28.14 -5.49
C PHE A 75 2.43 -27.50 -4.79
N LEU A 76 3.08 -28.18 -3.85
CA LEU A 76 4.26 -27.68 -3.17
C LEU A 76 5.40 -27.39 -4.16
N THR A 77 5.69 -28.37 -5.05
CA THR A 77 6.75 -28.22 -6.05
C THR A 77 6.49 -27.06 -7.00
N ARG A 78 5.27 -26.95 -7.51
CA ARG A 78 4.86 -25.83 -8.39
C ARG A 78 4.92 -24.49 -7.66
N THR A 79 4.47 -24.43 -6.41
CA THR A 79 4.51 -23.20 -5.60
C THR A 79 5.94 -22.74 -5.37
N ILE A 80 6.82 -23.64 -4.96
CA ILE A 80 8.25 -23.32 -4.76
C ILE A 80 8.87 -22.81 -6.08
N LYS A 81 8.65 -23.53 -7.18
CA LYS A 81 9.19 -23.15 -8.49
C LYS A 81 8.64 -21.79 -8.96
N TYR A 82 7.35 -21.53 -8.77
CA TYR A 82 6.74 -20.24 -9.11
C TYR A 82 7.44 -19.09 -8.40
N TRP A 83 7.56 -19.17 -7.06
CA TRP A 83 8.16 -18.10 -6.26
C TRP A 83 9.66 -17.93 -6.53
N GLN A 84 10.40 -19.02 -6.71
CA GLN A 84 11.81 -18.95 -7.09
C GLN A 84 11.99 -18.25 -8.44
N THR A 85 11.25 -18.67 -9.46
CA THR A 85 11.29 -18.06 -10.80
C THR A 85 10.89 -16.57 -10.77
N TRP A 86 9.90 -16.21 -9.93
CA TRP A 86 9.49 -14.81 -9.79
C TRP A 86 10.60 -13.97 -9.15
N VAL A 87 11.22 -14.46 -8.08
CA VAL A 87 12.32 -13.76 -7.40
C VAL A 87 13.56 -13.63 -8.29
N GLU A 88 13.90 -14.67 -9.09
CA GLU A 88 15.03 -14.64 -10.02
C GLU A 88 14.95 -13.52 -11.06
N ARG A 89 13.75 -13.02 -11.33
CA ARG A 89 13.50 -11.89 -12.24
C ARG A 89 13.61 -10.52 -11.58
N CYS A 90 13.73 -10.46 -10.25
CA CYS A 90 13.85 -9.20 -9.54
C CYS A 90 15.17 -8.50 -9.85
N THR A 91 15.11 -7.23 -10.20
CA THR A 91 16.25 -6.33 -10.09
C THR A 91 16.45 -6.02 -8.61
N LEU A 92 17.63 -6.24 -8.08
CA LEU A 92 17.94 -6.06 -6.66
C LEU A 92 18.98 -4.95 -6.46
N PRO A 93 18.88 -4.15 -5.38
CA PRO A 93 19.95 -3.27 -4.95
C PRO A 93 21.16 -4.11 -4.47
N GLN A 94 22.32 -3.50 -4.37
CA GLN A 94 23.53 -4.18 -3.88
C GLN A 94 23.46 -4.51 -2.38
N LEU A 95 22.81 -3.65 -1.61
CA LEU A 95 22.62 -3.76 -0.17
C LEU A 95 21.18 -4.21 0.17
N PHE A 96 21.00 -4.86 1.31
CA PHE A 96 19.70 -5.24 1.87
C PHE A 96 18.85 -6.17 0.99
N GLN A 97 19.50 -7.02 0.17
CA GLN A 97 18.81 -7.90 -0.80
C GLN A 97 17.80 -8.84 -0.13
N LYS A 98 18.13 -9.42 1.03
CA LYS A 98 17.25 -10.34 1.75
C LYS A 98 15.94 -9.65 2.17
N GLU A 99 16.04 -8.45 2.71
CA GLU A 99 14.92 -7.63 3.17
C GLU A 99 14.07 -7.17 1.98
N VAL A 100 14.71 -6.78 0.87
CA VAL A 100 14.05 -6.40 -0.38
C VAL A 100 13.30 -7.59 -0.99
N ILE A 101 13.91 -8.77 -1.08
CA ILE A 101 13.25 -9.99 -1.60
C ILE A 101 12.03 -10.32 -0.74
N ARG A 102 12.15 -10.31 0.60
CA ARG A 102 11.03 -10.58 1.49
C ARG A 102 9.90 -9.57 1.26
N SER A 103 10.21 -8.30 1.15
CA SER A 103 9.23 -7.25 0.89
C SER A 103 8.59 -7.39 -0.48
N ALA A 104 9.36 -7.71 -1.52
CA ALA A 104 8.86 -7.96 -2.87
C ALA A 104 7.83 -9.11 -2.91
N LEU A 105 8.15 -10.24 -2.27
CA LEU A 105 7.24 -11.38 -2.12
C LEU A 105 5.95 -10.98 -1.37
N THR A 106 6.07 -10.16 -0.35
CA THR A 106 4.92 -9.65 0.41
C THR A 106 4.03 -8.79 -0.48
N LEU A 107 4.58 -7.84 -1.23
CA LEU A 107 3.80 -7.00 -2.16
C LEU A 107 3.09 -7.85 -3.23
N LYS A 108 3.78 -8.84 -3.82
CA LYS A 108 3.16 -9.75 -4.80
C LYS A 108 1.98 -10.51 -4.21
N LEU A 109 2.05 -10.94 -2.96
CA LEU A 109 0.95 -11.63 -2.27
C LEU A 109 -0.28 -10.75 -2.00
N HIS A 110 -0.13 -9.42 -2.04
CA HIS A 110 -1.24 -8.48 -1.87
C HIS A 110 -1.96 -8.18 -3.19
N GLN A 111 -1.41 -8.59 -4.34
CA GLN A 111 -2.07 -8.43 -5.63
C GLN A 111 -3.04 -9.58 -5.88
N PHE A 112 -4.30 -9.26 -6.13
CA PHE A 112 -5.30 -10.22 -6.59
C PHE A 112 -5.07 -10.51 -8.07
N GLU A 113 -4.77 -11.76 -8.38
CA GLU A 113 -4.28 -12.18 -9.71
C GLU A 113 -5.30 -11.93 -10.82
N ASP A 114 -6.59 -12.17 -10.55
CA ASP A 114 -7.63 -12.14 -11.58
C ASP A 114 -7.96 -10.71 -12.05
N THR A 115 -7.90 -9.73 -11.17
CA THR A 115 -8.26 -8.34 -11.50
C THR A 115 -7.07 -7.39 -11.54
N GLY A 116 -5.98 -7.71 -10.86
CA GLY A 116 -4.83 -6.84 -10.69
C GLY A 116 -4.95 -5.83 -9.53
N ALA A 117 -6.06 -5.85 -8.78
CA ALA A 117 -6.23 -5.04 -7.58
C ALA A 117 -5.16 -5.37 -6.52
N ILE A 118 -4.70 -4.37 -5.79
CA ILE A 118 -3.71 -4.55 -4.72
C ILE A 118 -4.30 -4.06 -3.40
N ILE A 119 -4.44 -4.96 -2.43
CA ILE A 119 -4.98 -4.63 -1.10
C ILE A 119 -3.92 -4.00 -0.21
N ALA A 120 -4.33 -3.11 0.70
CA ALA A 120 -3.40 -2.42 1.59
C ALA A 120 -2.80 -3.35 2.66
N SER A 121 -3.59 -4.31 3.16
CA SER A 121 -3.13 -5.35 4.09
C SER A 121 -4.01 -6.59 4.01
N CYS A 122 -3.48 -7.73 4.45
CA CYS A 122 -4.24 -9.00 4.53
C CYS A 122 -5.14 -9.08 5.78
N SER A 123 -5.13 -8.09 6.64
CA SER A 123 -5.84 -8.11 7.92
C SER A 123 -6.86 -6.99 8.06
N THR A 124 -7.72 -7.15 9.06
CA THR A 124 -8.66 -6.12 9.50
C THR A 124 -8.56 -5.93 11.01
N SER A 125 -8.79 -4.70 11.45
CA SER A 125 -9.05 -4.33 12.85
C SER A 125 -7.93 -4.69 13.83
N LEU A 126 -6.69 -4.79 13.36
CA LEU A 126 -5.54 -4.75 14.26
C LEU A 126 -5.32 -3.28 14.66
N PRO A 127 -5.28 -2.97 15.97
CA PRO A 127 -5.22 -1.59 16.44
C PRO A 127 -3.86 -0.94 16.12
N GLU A 128 -3.88 0.34 15.76
CA GLU A 128 -2.64 1.11 15.52
C GLU A 128 -1.80 1.24 16.80
N ILE A 129 -2.45 1.23 17.96
CA ILE A 129 -1.79 1.22 19.27
C ILE A 129 -2.72 0.56 20.32
N PRO A 130 -2.18 -0.09 21.38
CA PRO A 130 -2.98 -0.69 22.44
C PRO A 130 -3.93 0.29 23.12
N GLY A 131 -5.19 -0.12 23.29
CA GLY A 131 -6.20 0.63 24.04
C GLY A 131 -6.88 1.74 23.25
N GLU A 132 -6.59 1.91 21.95
CA GLU A 132 -7.22 2.91 21.09
C GLU A 132 -8.23 2.31 20.10
N HIS A 133 -8.93 3.19 19.35
CA HIS A 133 -10.06 2.82 18.50
C HIS A 133 -9.76 2.91 17.00
N ARG A 134 -8.50 3.05 16.62
CA ARG A 134 -8.04 3.10 15.22
C ARG A 134 -7.83 1.70 14.68
N ASN A 135 -8.94 1.02 14.42
CA ASN A 135 -9.00 -0.37 13.99
C ASN A 135 -9.73 -0.43 12.65
N TRP A 136 -9.00 -0.55 11.55
CA TRP A 136 -9.55 -0.40 10.20
C TRP A 136 -9.51 -1.71 9.42
N ASP A 137 -10.40 -1.83 8.44
CA ASP A 137 -10.35 -2.93 7.48
C ASP A 137 -9.52 -2.52 6.25
N TYR A 138 -8.37 -3.17 6.06
CA TYR A 138 -7.42 -2.86 4.99
C TYR A 138 -7.40 -3.90 3.87
N ARG A 139 -8.34 -4.82 3.84
CA ARG A 139 -8.45 -5.85 2.80
C ARG A 139 -9.04 -5.32 1.49
N PHE A 140 -8.89 -4.05 1.22
CA PHE A 140 -9.39 -3.34 0.03
C PHE A 140 -8.26 -2.68 -0.74
N CYS A 141 -8.55 -2.30 -1.99
CA CYS A 141 -7.62 -1.69 -2.91
C CYS A 141 -7.74 -0.17 -2.87
N TRP A 142 -6.84 0.50 -2.17
CA TRP A 142 -6.66 1.95 -2.27
C TRP A 142 -5.87 2.30 -3.52
N LEU A 143 -6.32 3.27 -4.28
CA LEU A 143 -5.61 3.75 -5.48
C LEU A 143 -4.24 4.33 -5.11
N ARG A 144 -4.15 5.01 -3.99
CA ARG A 144 -2.92 5.57 -3.42
C ARG A 144 -1.90 4.49 -3.05
N ASP A 145 -2.29 3.49 -2.28
CA ASP A 145 -1.42 2.38 -1.85
C ASP A 145 -0.89 1.60 -3.04
N THR A 146 -1.75 1.43 -4.05
CA THR A 146 -1.37 0.76 -5.29
C THR A 146 -0.34 1.56 -6.07
N TYR A 147 -0.42 2.92 -6.12
CA TYR A 147 0.63 3.73 -6.73
C TYR A 147 2.01 3.43 -6.13
N TYR A 148 2.11 3.46 -4.81
CA TYR A 148 3.38 3.19 -4.13
C TYR A 148 3.87 1.76 -4.35
N THR A 149 2.95 0.78 -4.32
CA THR A 149 3.28 -0.62 -4.56
C THR A 149 3.80 -0.84 -5.98
N LEU A 150 3.15 -0.25 -6.98
CA LEU A 150 3.60 -0.36 -8.36
C LEU A 150 4.92 0.36 -8.61
N HIS A 151 5.17 1.48 -7.93
CA HIS A 151 6.46 2.16 -8.00
C HIS A 151 7.60 1.24 -7.50
N ALA A 152 7.39 0.54 -6.38
CA ALA A 152 8.35 -0.42 -5.86
C ALA A 152 8.53 -1.65 -6.79
N LEU A 153 7.43 -2.22 -7.30
CA LEU A 153 7.47 -3.34 -8.23
C LEU A 153 8.13 -2.97 -9.55
N ASN A 154 7.94 -1.74 -10.05
CA ASN A 154 8.64 -1.23 -11.21
C ASN A 154 10.16 -1.14 -10.99
N SER A 155 10.59 -0.68 -9.82
CA SER A 155 12.02 -0.64 -9.45
C SER A 155 12.63 -2.05 -9.42
N LEU A 156 11.83 -3.05 -9.03
CA LEU A 156 12.19 -4.47 -9.06
C LEU A 156 12.15 -5.11 -10.47
N GLY A 157 11.64 -4.37 -11.49
CA GLY A 157 11.55 -4.86 -12.88
C GLY A 157 10.28 -5.67 -13.18
N HIS A 158 9.29 -5.66 -12.30
CA HIS A 158 8.03 -6.38 -12.45
C HIS A 158 6.96 -5.53 -13.13
N PHE A 159 7.01 -5.48 -14.46
CA PHE A 159 6.06 -4.69 -15.27
C PHE A 159 4.71 -5.38 -15.50
N GLU A 160 4.65 -6.69 -15.33
CA GLU A 160 3.40 -7.46 -15.49
C GLU A 160 2.34 -7.04 -14.47
N GLU A 161 2.75 -6.74 -13.26
CA GLU A 161 1.89 -6.26 -12.19
C GLU A 161 1.30 -4.88 -12.50
N MET A 162 2.07 -4.01 -13.15
CA MET A 162 1.60 -2.70 -13.63
C MET A 162 0.56 -2.86 -14.75
N GLU A 163 0.77 -3.80 -15.68
CA GLU A 163 -0.16 -4.11 -16.76
C GLU A 163 -1.50 -4.64 -16.23
N LYS A 164 -1.45 -5.53 -15.22
CA LYS A 164 -2.66 -6.03 -14.55
C LYS A 164 -3.42 -4.90 -13.86
N TYR A 165 -2.71 -3.99 -13.20
CA TYR A 165 -3.36 -2.85 -12.58
C TYR A 165 -3.94 -1.86 -13.60
N ALA A 166 -3.29 -1.64 -14.73
CA ALA A 166 -3.86 -0.83 -15.82
C ALA A 166 -5.20 -1.42 -16.27
N HIS A 167 -5.28 -2.75 -16.35
CA HIS A 167 -6.54 -3.45 -16.64
C HIS A 167 -7.60 -3.22 -15.55
N PHE A 168 -7.21 -3.29 -14.27
CA PHE A 168 -8.11 -2.98 -13.16
C PHE A 168 -8.69 -1.57 -13.28
N ILE A 169 -7.85 -0.57 -13.52
CA ILE A 169 -8.25 0.85 -13.68
C ILE A 169 -9.19 1.03 -14.88
N GLU A 170 -8.92 0.40 -16.03
CA GLU A 170 -9.81 0.48 -17.18
C GLU A 170 -11.18 -0.16 -16.90
N ASN A 171 -11.21 -1.27 -16.16
CA ASN A 171 -12.46 -1.93 -15.78
C ASN A 171 -13.30 -1.10 -14.79
N LEU A 172 -12.72 -0.14 -14.07
CA LEU A 172 -13.49 0.86 -13.30
C LEU A 172 -14.29 1.80 -14.19
N ASN A 173 -14.05 1.79 -15.51
CA ASN A 173 -14.71 2.64 -16.50
C ASN A 173 -14.63 4.14 -16.15
N ILE A 174 -13.42 4.60 -15.85
CA ILE A 174 -13.13 5.97 -15.37
C ILE A 174 -13.66 7.06 -16.28
N GLU A 175 -13.87 6.77 -17.56
CA GLU A 175 -14.39 7.71 -18.56
C GLU A 175 -15.87 8.08 -18.32
N SER A 176 -16.63 7.19 -17.68
CA SER A 176 -18.05 7.37 -17.38
C SER A 176 -18.32 7.85 -15.96
N LEU A 177 -17.30 7.84 -15.06
CA LEU A 177 -17.47 8.26 -13.69
C LEU A 177 -17.49 9.79 -13.57
N THR A 178 -18.18 10.31 -12.57
CA THR A 178 -18.14 11.73 -12.20
C THR A 178 -16.95 12.05 -11.30
N ALA A 179 -16.47 11.07 -10.52
CA ALA A 179 -15.28 11.09 -9.66
C ALA A 179 -14.83 9.68 -9.36
N LEU A 180 -13.54 9.49 -9.09
CA LEU A 180 -13.01 8.24 -8.55
C LEU A 180 -13.22 8.19 -7.05
N GLN A 181 -13.55 7.00 -6.53
CA GLN A 181 -13.47 6.74 -5.10
C GLN A 181 -12.03 6.41 -4.72
N PRO A 182 -11.60 6.69 -3.50
CA PRO A 182 -10.22 6.43 -3.08
C PRO A 182 -9.91 4.94 -2.91
N VAL A 183 -10.94 4.12 -2.69
CA VAL A 183 -10.81 2.68 -2.39
C VAL A 183 -11.90 1.86 -3.07
N TYR A 184 -11.52 0.65 -3.48
CA TYR A 184 -12.38 -0.32 -4.17
C TYR A 184 -12.20 -1.73 -3.58
N CYS A 185 -13.21 -2.58 -3.74
CA CYS A 185 -13.07 -4.02 -3.56
C CYS A 185 -12.14 -4.60 -4.63
N ILE A 186 -11.65 -5.81 -4.43
CA ILE A 186 -10.76 -6.49 -5.39
C ILE A 186 -11.45 -6.81 -6.73
N ASP A 187 -12.77 -6.81 -6.79
CA ASP A 187 -13.58 -6.98 -8.00
C ASP A 187 -13.91 -5.65 -8.71
N GLY A 188 -13.40 -4.51 -8.19
CA GLY A 188 -13.66 -3.17 -8.72
C GLY A 188 -14.96 -2.54 -8.26
N THR A 189 -15.76 -3.19 -7.42
CA THR A 189 -16.93 -2.55 -6.80
C THR A 189 -16.51 -1.65 -5.65
N ALA A 190 -17.37 -0.68 -5.31
CA ALA A 190 -17.11 0.27 -4.24
C ALA A 190 -18.11 0.14 -3.08
N ASN A 191 -18.84 -0.97 -3.02
CA ASN A 191 -19.83 -1.23 -1.99
C ASN A 191 -19.20 -1.91 -0.77
N MET A 192 -18.60 -1.11 0.14
CA MET A 192 -17.94 -1.59 1.35
C MET A 192 -18.40 -0.82 2.59
N THR A 193 -19.67 -0.85 2.90
CA THR A 193 -20.23 -0.18 4.09
C THR A 193 -19.49 -0.62 5.35
N GLU A 194 -18.92 0.36 6.07
CA GLU A 194 -18.26 0.10 7.37
C GLU A 194 -19.31 -0.30 8.41
N ARG A 195 -19.07 -1.39 9.12
CA ARG A 195 -19.87 -1.86 10.25
C ARG A 195 -19.01 -2.43 11.36
N GLU A 196 -19.45 -2.29 12.59
CA GLU A 196 -18.79 -2.88 13.75
C GLU A 196 -19.37 -4.27 14.04
N LEU A 197 -18.48 -5.21 14.36
CA LEU A 197 -18.85 -6.57 14.74
C LEU A 197 -18.83 -6.74 16.26
N PRO A 198 -19.71 -7.58 16.83
CA PRO A 198 -19.75 -7.85 18.28
C PRO A 198 -18.63 -8.80 18.73
N LEU A 199 -17.38 -8.47 18.38
CA LEU A 199 -16.18 -9.24 18.69
C LEU A 199 -15.28 -8.47 19.66
N GLY A 200 -14.52 -9.21 20.50
CA GLY A 200 -13.64 -8.62 21.49
C GLY A 200 -12.39 -7.92 20.89
N GLY A 201 -12.05 -8.20 19.64
CA GLY A 201 -10.87 -7.67 18.98
C GLY A 201 -9.54 -8.28 19.47
N TYR A 202 -8.47 -7.93 18.77
CA TYR A 202 -7.12 -8.37 19.12
C TYR A 202 -6.72 -7.78 20.48
N LEU A 203 -6.34 -8.64 21.45
CA LEU A 203 -6.01 -8.24 22.83
C LEU A 203 -7.09 -7.34 23.48
N ASN A 204 -8.37 -7.61 23.19
CA ASN A 204 -9.54 -6.84 23.65
C ASN A 204 -9.58 -5.37 23.14
N ASN A 205 -8.92 -5.06 22.04
CA ASN A 205 -9.04 -3.74 21.40
C ASN A 205 -10.24 -3.71 20.46
N GLN A 206 -11.21 -2.90 20.80
CA GLN A 206 -12.43 -2.65 20.05
C GLN A 206 -12.42 -1.26 19.43
N PRO A 207 -13.24 -1.03 18.38
CA PRO A 207 -14.15 -1.95 17.71
C PRO A 207 -13.46 -2.88 16.72
N VAL A 208 -14.10 -4.02 16.41
CA VAL A 208 -13.74 -4.82 15.24
C VAL A 208 -14.60 -4.34 14.07
N ARG A 209 -13.97 -3.82 13.02
CA ARG A 209 -14.66 -3.26 11.84
C ARG A 209 -14.50 -4.14 10.62
N VAL A 210 -15.51 -4.17 9.77
CA VAL A 210 -15.48 -4.69 8.40
C VAL A 210 -16.07 -3.66 7.46
N GLY A 211 -15.59 -3.60 6.23
CA GLY A 211 -15.85 -2.45 5.36
C GLY A 211 -15.02 -1.23 5.77
N ASN A 212 -15.09 -0.16 5.01
CA ASN A 212 -14.31 1.05 5.28
C ASN A 212 -15.03 2.31 4.80
N GLU A 213 -15.24 3.26 5.71
CA GLU A 213 -15.90 4.54 5.42
C GLU A 213 -15.11 5.41 4.41
N ALA A 214 -13.81 5.13 4.22
CA ALA A 214 -12.99 5.83 3.22
C ALA A 214 -13.60 5.74 1.81
N ALA A 215 -14.37 4.70 1.50
CA ALA A 215 -15.08 4.57 0.23
C ALA A 215 -16.07 5.74 -0.07
N THR A 216 -16.50 6.46 0.95
CA THR A 216 -17.42 7.61 0.81
C THR A 216 -16.69 8.95 0.79
N GLN A 217 -15.38 8.95 0.97
CA GLN A 217 -14.56 10.16 1.02
C GLN A 217 -14.15 10.66 -0.37
N ILE A 218 -13.69 11.89 -0.40
CA ILE A 218 -13.10 12.52 -1.56
C ILE A 218 -11.60 12.66 -1.32
N GLN A 219 -10.77 12.07 -2.19
CA GLN A 219 -9.30 12.14 -2.12
C GLN A 219 -8.76 12.45 -3.53
N HIS A 220 -8.32 13.68 -3.73
CA HIS A 220 -7.95 14.17 -5.07
C HIS A 220 -6.55 13.75 -5.53
N ASP A 221 -5.70 13.28 -4.62
CA ASP A 221 -4.37 12.74 -4.93
C ASP A 221 -4.41 11.52 -5.86
N ALA A 222 -5.49 10.72 -5.80
CA ALA A 222 -5.65 9.49 -6.57
C ALA A 222 -5.48 9.67 -8.09
N TYR A 223 -5.99 10.77 -8.66
CA TYR A 223 -5.89 11.03 -10.10
C TYR A 223 -4.44 11.15 -10.57
N GLY A 224 -3.64 11.92 -9.83
CA GLY A 224 -2.22 12.08 -10.12
C GLY A 224 -1.42 10.82 -9.88
N GLN A 225 -1.79 10.04 -8.88
CA GLN A 225 -1.13 8.78 -8.54
C GLN A 225 -1.31 7.71 -9.61
N ILE A 226 -2.51 7.60 -10.22
CA ILE A 226 -2.73 6.69 -11.35
C ILE A 226 -1.84 7.09 -12.54
N LEU A 227 -1.78 8.38 -12.88
CA LEU A 227 -0.94 8.86 -13.97
C LEU A 227 0.55 8.56 -13.75
N LEU A 228 1.02 8.67 -12.51
CA LEU A 228 2.39 8.33 -12.12
C LEU A 228 2.64 6.82 -12.10
N ALA A 229 1.73 6.04 -11.54
CA ALA A 229 1.86 4.60 -11.44
C ALA A 229 2.04 3.94 -12.81
N LEU A 230 1.30 4.43 -13.80
CA LEU A 230 1.28 3.86 -15.15
C LEU A 230 2.18 4.60 -16.16
N PHE A 231 2.94 5.60 -15.70
CA PHE A 231 3.80 6.42 -16.55
C PHE A 231 4.74 5.58 -17.44
N ASN A 232 5.40 4.59 -16.86
CA ASN A 232 6.37 3.77 -17.60
C ASN A 232 5.72 2.90 -18.67
N LEU A 233 4.47 2.44 -18.48
CA LEU A 233 3.75 1.72 -19.54
C LEU A 233 3.52 2.55 -20.79
N HIS A 234 3.50 3.88 -20.66
CA HIS A 234 3.31 4.80 -21.77
C HIS A 234 4.61 5.31 -22.40
N THR A 235 5.72 5.32 -21.67
CA THR A 235 6.94 6.00 -22.07
C THR A 235 8.15 5.08 -22.26
N ASP A 236 8.14 3.89 -21.70
CA ASP A 236 9.24 2.91 -21.88
C ASP A 236 9.05 2.17 -23.21
N VAL A 237 9.98 2.36 -24.12
CA VAL A 237 9.94 1.75 -25.46
C VAL A 237 9.94 0.22 -25.46
N ARG A 238 10.39 -0.41 -24.38
CA ARG A 238 10.34 -1.88 -24.21
C ARG A 238 8.93 -2.38 -23.96
N LEU A 239 8.02 -1.51 -23.51
CA LEU A 239 6.66 -1.85 -23.08
C LEU A 239 5.60 -1.41 -24.11
N VAL A 240 6.00 -1.07 -25.35
CA VAL A 240 5.10 -0.54 -26.40
C VAL A 240 3.94 -1.47 -26.74
N GLU A 241 4.17 -2.78 -26.67
CA GLU A 241 3.14 -3.83 -26.94
C GLU A 241 2.32 -4.19 -25.67
N ARG A 242 2.64 -3.58 -24.53
CA ARG A 242 1.95 -3.84 -23.27
C ARG A 242 0.65 -3.04 -23.19
N ARG A 243 -0.29 -3.58 -22.41
CA ARG A 243 -1.57 -2.91 -22.13
C ARG A 243 -1.35 -1.64 -21.33
N ARG A 244 -1.95 -0.54 -21.76
CA ARG A 244 -1.85 0.79 -21.16
C ARG A 244 -3.21 1.50 -21.24
N LEU A 245 -3.38 2.58 -20.49
CA LEU A 245 -4.60 3.38 -20.55
C LEU A 245 -4.84 3.95 -21.94
N SER A 246 -6.11 4.09 -22.31
CA SER A 246 -6.53 4.80 -23.51
C SER A 246 -6.19 6.30 -23.43
N GLU A 247 -6.12 6.98 -24.57
CA GLU A 247 -5.97 8.44 -24.58
C GLU A 247 -7.16 9.11 -23.87
N GLN A 248 -8.36 8.58 -24.02
CA GLN A 248 -9.56 9.09 -23.39
C GLN A 248 -9.50 8.95 -21.87
N SER A 249 -8.96 7.83 -21.36
CA SER A 249 -8.71 7.65 -19.92
C SER A 249 -7.71 8.66 -19.38
N LEU A 250 -6.62 8.95 -20.14
CA LEU A 250 -5.64 9.97 -19.77
C LEU A 250 -6.28 11.38 -19.74
N GLU A 251 -7.10 11.72 -20.73
CA GLU A 251 -7.85 12.98 -20.78
C GLU A 251 -8.84 13.10 -19.62
N SER A 252 -9.51 12.02 -19.26
CA SER A 252 -10.44 11.97 -18.12
C SER A 252 -9.72 12.19 -16.78
N LEU A 253 -8.58 11.54 -16.57
CA LEU A 253 -7.76 11.73 -15.35
C LEU A 253 -7.25 13.17 -15.23
N LEU A 254 -6.74 13.75 -16.32
CA LEU A 254 -6.33 15.15 -16.31
C LEU A 254 -7.53 16.09 -16.10
N GLY A 255 -8.67 15.77 -16.71
CA GLY A 255 -9.93 16.52 -16.55
C GLY A 255 -10.45 16.51 -15.09
N TYR A 256 -10.24 15.43 -14.33
CA TYR A 256 -10.52 15.41 -12.90
C TYR A 256 -9.58 16.36 -12.14
N ILE A 257 -8.28 16.33 -12.43
CA ILE A 257 -7.31 17.27 -11.84
C ILE A 257 -7.74 18.72 -12.14
N GLU A 258 -8.08 19.05 -13.38
CA GLU A 258 -8.52 20.39 -13.79
C GLU A 258 -9.71 20.90 -12.96
N LYS A 259 -10.67 20.01 -12.68
CA LYS A 259 -11.91 20.34 -11.94
C LYS A 259 -11.67 20.44 -10.42
N THR A 260 -10.70 19.73 -9.88
CA THR A 260 -10.55 19.56 -8.42
C THR A 260 -9.32 20.25 -7.83
N ILE A 261 -8.51 20.90 -8.65
CA ILE A 261 -7.20 21.42 -8.30
C ILE A 261 -7.17 22.37 -7.09
N ASP A 262 -8.26 23.09 -6.83
CA ASP A 262 -8.42 24.02 -5.72
C ASP A 262 -9.60 23.67 -4.80
N THR A 263 -10.15 22.47 -4.94
CA THR A 263 -11.28 22.02 -4.12
C THR A 263 -10.78 21.25 -2.90
N PRO A 264 -11.44 21.39 -1.74
CA PRO A 264 -11.09 20.65 -0.54
C PRO A 264 -11.38 19.16 -0.68
N ASP A 265 -10.53 18.34 -0.03
CA ASP A 265 -10.69 16.89 0.08
C ASP A 265 -10.37 16.39 1.50
N ASN A 266 -10.48 15.07 1.74
CA ASN A 266 -10.22 14.47 3.04
C ASN A 266 -8.71 14.24 3.31
N GLY A 267 -7.86 14.44 2.30
CA GLY A 267 -6.40 14.28 2.38
C GLY A 267 -5.94 12.83 2.51
N VAL A 268 -4.63 12.65 2.49
CA VAL A 268 -3.96 11.33 2.54
C VAL A 268 -4.31 10.52 3.79
N TRP A 269 -4.58 11.20 4.91
CA TRP A 269 -4.87 10.56 6.20
C TRP A 269 -6.36 10.37 6.47
N GLU A 270 -7.22 10.60 5.47
CA GLU A 270 -8.63 10.26 5.52
C GLU A 270 -9.39 10.96 6.67
N PHE A 271 -9.14 12.26 6.85
CA PHE A 271 -9.73 13.03 7.95
C PHE A 271 -11.26 12.97 7.93
N ARG A 272 -11.85 12.32 8.92
CA ARG A 272 -13.29 12.20 9.04
C ARG A 272 -13.92 13.51 9.51
N GLY A 273 -14.85 14.04 8.70
CA GLY A 273 -15.59 15.27 9.02
C GLY A 273 -14.80 16.58 8.83
N LYS A 274 -13.61 16.53 8.24
CA LYS A 274 -12.81 17.71 7.90
C LYS A 274 -12.27 17.58 6.49
N THR A 275 -12.42 18.63 5.69
CA THR A 275 -11.82 18.74 4.36
C THR A 275 -10.99 20.01 4.26
N SER A 276 -9.93 19.97 3.46
CA SER A 276 -9.04 21.10 3.20
C SER A 276 -8.42 20.97 1.82
N VAL A 277 -7.85 22.05 1.27
CA VAL A 277 -7.00 21.96 0.10
C VAL A 277 -5.61 21.52 0.59
N HIS A 278 -5.41 20.20 0.58
CA HIS A 278 -4.20 19.58 1.15
C HIS A 278 -3.00 19.72 0.24
N SER A 279 -1.84 20.02 0.83
CA SER A 279 -0.58 20.11 0.10
C SER A 279 -0.17 18.79 -0.55
N TYR A 280 -0.53 17.66 0.07
CA TYR A 280 -0.29 16.34 -0.51
C TYR A 280 -1.11 16.11 -1.78
N SER A 281 -2.41 16.45 -1.80
CA SER A 281 -3.26 16.35 -2.99
C SER A 281 -2.73 17.28 -4.10
N LEU A 282 -2.34 18.51 -3.75
CA LEU A 282 -1.70 19.43 -4.69
C LEU A 282 -0.38 18.86 -5.25
N LEU A 283 0.46 18.23 -4.41
CA LEU A 283 1.70 17.61 -4.86
C LEU A 283 1.45 16.54 -5.93
N PHE A 284 0.43 15.70 -5.74
CA PHE A 284 0.09 14.68 -6.73
C PHE A 284 -0.63 15.25 -7.96
N HIS A 285 -1.40 16.33 -7.83
CA HIS A 285 -1.88 17.07 -9.01
C HIS A 285 -0.71 17.59 -9.84
N TRP A 286 0.32 18.17 -9.22
CA TRP A 286 1.52 18.62 -9.91
C TRP A 286 2.28 17.47 -10.57
N ALA A 287 2.58 16.42 -9.82
CA ALA A 287 3.37 15.30 -10.30
C ALA A 287 2.64 14.50 -11.39
N GLY A 288 1.32 14.23 -11.20
CA GLY A 288 0.48 13.56 -12.18
C GLY A 288 0.32 14.36 -13.47
N SER A 289 0.12 15.68 -13.37
CA SER A 289 0.09 16.56 -14.56
C SER A 289 1.43 16.57 -15.28
N ALA A 290 2.56 16.55 -14.55
CA ALA A 290 3.88 16.47 -15.17
C ALA A 290 4.11 15.14 -15.89
N ALA A 291 3.62 14.03 -15.33
CA ALA A 291 3.62 12.72 -15.97
C ALA A 291 2.74 12.72 -17.23
N CYS A 292 1.49 13.20 -17.11
CA CYS A 292 0.55 13.34 -18.24
C CYS A 292 1.14 14.15 -19.39
N ARG A 293 1.78 15.30 -19.09
CA ARG A 293 2.48 16.12 -20.10
C ARG A 293 3.54 15.32 -20.87
N LYS A 294 4.35 14.52 -20.17
CA LYS A 294 5.38 13.69 -20.81
C LYS A 294 4.75 12.60 -21.68
N ILE A 295 3.70 11.94 -21.17
CA ILE A 295 2.94 10.95 -21.94
C ILE A 295 2.34 11.59 -23.19
N ALA A 296 1.65 12.73 -23.04
CA ALA A 296 1.03 13.47 -24.15
C ALA A 296 2.03 13.83 -25.25
N LYS A 297 3.22 14.30 -24.89
CA LYS A 297 4.32 14.56 -25.85
C LYS A 297 4.78 13.29 -26.55
N HIS A 298 4.86 12.16 -25.83
CA HIS A 298 5.25 10.87 -26.41
C HIS A 298 4.24 10.36 -27.44
N ILE A 299 2.94 10.49 -27.15
CA ILE A 299 1.84 10.11 -28.06
C ILE A 299 1.49 11.22 -29.07
N LYS A 300 2.19 12.37 -29.05
CA LYS A 300 1.98 13.53 -29.91
C LYS A 300 0.61 14.21 -29.78
N ASN A 301 0.01 14.17 -28.59
CA ASN A 301 -1.21 14.91 -28.25
C ASN A 301 -0.84 16.27 -27.63
N GLU A 302 -0.71 17.31 -28.50
CA GLU A 302 -0.29 18.66 -28.10
C GLU A 302 -1.33 19.39 -27.23
N ASP A 303 -2.62 19.10 -27.40
CA ASP A 303 -3.69 19.72 -26.61
C ASP A 303 -3.62 19.23 -25.18
N LEU A 304 -3.54 17.90 -24.98
CA LEU A 304 -3.38 17.29 -23.67
C LEU A 304 -2.11 17.80 -22.97
N ALA A 305 -1.02 17.97 -23.70
CA ALA A 305 0.23 18.52 -23.16
C ALA A 305 0.07 19.97 -22.67
N LYS A 306 -0.63 20.85 -23.44
CA LYS A 306 -0.91 22.23 -23.02
C LYS A 306 -1.81 22.31 -21.80
N ARG A 307 -2.86 21.49 -21.73
CA ARG A 307 -3.75 21.40 -20.57
C ARG A 307 -2.96 20.99 -19.31
N ALA A 308 -2.09 19.99 -19.43
CA ALA A 308 -1.23 19.57 -18.34
C ALA A 308 -0.27 20.69 -17.88
N ASP A 309 0.30 21.50 -18.79
CA ASP A 309 1.14 22.64 -18.41
C ASP A 309 0.35 23.69 -17.61
N ILE A 310 -0.92 23.92 -17.95
CA ILE A 310 -1.81 24.82 -17.17
C ILE A 310 -2.05 24.26 -15.76
N CYS A 311 -2.31 22.96 -15.62
CA CYS A 311 -2.48 22.31 -14.31
C CYS A 311 -1.21 22.44 -13.46
N ILE A 312 -0.04 22.18 -14.03
CA ILE A 312 1.26 22.32 -13.36
C ILE A 312 1.41 23.75 -12.80
N ALA A 313 1.19 24.77 -13.62
CA ALA A 313 1.33 26.17 -13.22
C ALA A 313 0.37 26.57 -12.09
N LYS A 314 -0.92 26.17 -12.21
CA LYS A 314 -1.93 26.44 -11.18
C LYS A 314 -1.58 25.76 -9.86
N THR A 315 -1.14 24.50 -9.92
CA THR A 315 -0.81 23.71 -8.72
C THR A 315 0.40 24.29 -7.99
N ILE A 316 1.44 24.70 -8.72
CA ILE A 316 2.60 25.38 -8.12
C ILE A 316 2.16 26.67 -7.41
N ALA A 317 1.30 27.48 -8.00
CA ALA A 317 0.79 28.70 -7.39
C ALA A 317 -0.02 28.44 -6.10
N LEU A 318 -0.72 27.30 -6.00
CA LEU A 318 -1.44 26.88 -4.80
C LEU A 318 -0.49 26.32 -3.74
N LEU A 319 0.50 25.50 -4.13
CA LEU A 319 1.51 24.99 -3.20
C LEU A 319 2.31 26.11 -2.53
N GLU A 320 2.65 27.19 -3.27
CA GLU A 320 3.34 28.34 -2.68
C GLU A 320 2.51 29.04 -1.58
N LYS A 321 1.16 28.90 -1.58
CA LYS A 321 0.32 29.38 -0.47
C LYS A 321 0.45 28.54 0.80
N CYS A 322 0.96 27.31 0.68
CA CYS A 322 1.24 26.42 1.81
C CYS A 322 2.64 26.60 2.38
N TYR A 323 3.49 27.44 1.74
CA TYR A 323 4.87 27.64 2.19
C TYR A 323 4.94 28.63 3.35
N ASP A 324 5.43 28.15 4.50
CA ASP A 324 5.78 28.96 5.66
C ASP A 324 7.24 29.41 5.53
N ALA A 325 7.44 30.66 5.13
CA ALA A 325 8.77 31.22 4.88
C ALA A 325 9.60 31.40 6.17
N GLU A 326 8.96 31.58 7.31
CA GLU A 326 9.63 31.73 8.61
C GLU A 326 10.25 30.40 9.05
N ARG A 327 9.51 29.31 8.91
CA ARG A 327 9.97 27.95 9.25
C ARG A 327 10.72 27.27 8.10
N GLY A 328 10.63 27.80 6.87
CA GLY A 328 11.23 27.21 5.67
C GLY A 328 10.64 25.86 5.27
N VAL A 329 9.32 25.68 5.45
CA VAL A 329 8.61 24.40 5.27
C VAL A 329 7.25 24.58 4.61
N TYR A 330 6.80 23.59 3.84
CA TYR A 330 5.42 23.50 3.38
C TYR A 330 4.54 22.89 4.48
N THR A 331 3.37 23.47 4.73
CA THR A 331 2.40 23.04 5.73
C THR A 331 1.38 22.06 5.12
N GLN A 332 0.63 21.38 5.97
CA GLN A 332 -0.31 20.32 5.60
C GLN A 332 -1.37 20.74 4.57
N ALA A 333 -1.87 21.98 4.65
CA ALA A 333 -2.92 22.50 3.78
C ALA A 333 -2.85 24.02 3.66
N ILE A 334 -3.55 24.59 2.69
CA ILE A 334 -3.70 26.05 2.57
C ILE A 334 -4.30 26.62 3.86
N GLY A 335 -3.60 27.58 4.46
CA GLY A 335 -4.01 28.24 5.71
C GLY A 335 -3.73 27.44 6.99
N SER A 336 -3.19 26.21 6.90
CA SER A 336 -2.73 25.46 8.08
C SER A 336 -1.32 25.89 8.51
N LYS A 337 -1.03 25.66 9.79
CA LYS A 337 0.34 25.73 10.34
C LYS A 337 0.91 24.35 10.69
N ASP A 338 0.08 23.31 10.59
CA ASP A 338 0.44 21.95 10.94
C ASP A 338 1.41 21.36 9.91
N LEU A 339 2.32 20.51 10.37
CA LEU A 339 3.23 19.76 9.53
C LEU A 339 2.74 18.35 9.32
N ASP A 340 3.19 17.73 8.24
CA ASP A 340 2.70 16.45 7.75
C ASP A 340 3.86 15.66 7.13
N ALA A 341 4.06 14.43 7.59
CA ALA A 341 5.14 13.58 7.12
C ALA A 341 5.00 13.21 5.62
N SER A 342 3.80 13.21 5.07
CA SER A 342 3.58 12.93 3.65
C SER A 342 4.25 13.97 2.73
N LEU A 343 4.53 15.18 3.24
CA LEU A 343 5.21 16.23 2.48
C LEU A 343 6.71 15.97 2.30
N LEU A 344 7.30 14.97 2.95
CA LEU A 344 8.62 14.45 2.61
C LEU A 344 8.68 13.96 1.15
N GLN A 345 7.53 13.55 0.59
CA GLN A 345 7.39 13.19 -0.82
C GLN A 345 7.68 14.35 -1.80
N MET A 346 7.64 15.61 -1.36
CA MET A 346 8.10 16.74 -2.18
C MET A 346 9.58 16.61 -2.57
N ILE A 347 10.38 15.98 -1.70
CA ILE A 347 11.82 15.76 -1.96
C ILE A 347 11.98 14.59 -2.93
N THR A 348 11.35 13.46 -2.66
CA THR A 348 11.51 12.22 -3.42
C THR A 348 10.89 12.31 -4.82
N LEU A 349 9.76 13.02 -4.97
CA LEU A 349 9.15 13.32 -6.27
C LEU A 349 9.86 14.44 -7.04
N GLY A 350 10.87 15.11 -6.44
CA GLY A 350 11.69 16.10 -7.11
C GLY A 350 11.04 17.48 -7.28
N TYR A 351 10.06 17.85 -6.44
CA TYR A 351 9.44 19.18 -6.47
C TYR A 351 10.46 20.31 -6.28
N PHE A 352 11.53 20.05 -5.53
CA PHE A 352 12.61 20.99 -5.31
C PHE A 352 13.68 21.02 -6.43
N HIS A 353 13.56 20.23 -7.50
CA HIS A 353 14.48 20.28 -8.62
C HIS A 353 14.51 21.68 -9.26
N GLY A 354 15.72 22.20 -9.46
CA GLY A 354 15.91 23.58 -9.96
C GLY A 354 15.77 24.69 -8.91
N GLN A 355 15.40 24.33 -7.68
CA GLN A 355 15.39 25.25 -6.54
C GLN A 355 16.72 25.14 -5.75
N LYS A 356 16.95 26.08 -4.82
CA LYS A 356 18.12 26.00 -3.94
C LYS A 356 18.01 24.76 -3.05
N LYS A 357 19.03 23.89 -3.02
CA LYS A 357 19.10 22.69 -2.17
C LYS A 357 18.76 23.00 -0.71
N ASN A 358 19.14 24.18 -0.21
CA ASN A 358 18.84 24.62 1.14
C ASN A 358 17.33 24.66 1.46
N LYS A 359 16.45 24.95 0.48
CA LYS A 359 14.99 24.95 0.70
C LYS A 359 14.49 23.52 1.02
N ALA A 360 14.98 22.52 0.29
CA ALA A 360 14.64 21.12 0.54
C ALA A 360 15.17 20.61 1.89
N VAL A 361 16.42 21.00 2.24
CA VAL A 361 17.02 20.65 3.55
C VAL A 361 16.26 21.32 4.70
N SER A 362 15.90 22.60 4.58
CA SER A 362 15.09 23.30 5.57
C SER A 362 13.75 22.61 5.79
N HIS A 363 13.07 22.25 4.70
CA HIS A 363 11.81 21.52 4.72
C HIS A 363 11.93 20.16 5.42
N LEU A 364 12.93 19.34 5.08
CA LEU A 364 13.23 18.07 5.72
C LEU A 364 13.41 18.23 7.24
N ARG A 365 14.31 19.16 7.64
CA ARG A 365 14.66 19.33 9.06
C ARG A 365 13.53 19.92 9.90
N ALA A 366 12.66 20.74 9.31
CA ALA A 366 11.47 21.24 10.00
C ALA A 366 10.47 20.11 10.28
N ILE A 367 10.21 19.22 9.31
CA ILE A 367 9.35 18.05 9.51
C ILE A 367 9.96 17.10 10.54
N GLN A 368 11.26 16.80 10.42
CA GLN A 368 11.97 15.98 11.41
C GLN A 368 11.78 16.52 12.82
N LYS A 369 12.10 17.79 13.04
CA LYS A 369 12.04 18.43 14.36
C LYS A 369 10.65 18.35 14.99
N ASP A 370 9.60 18.41 14.18
CA ASP A 370 8.21 18.39 14.66
C ASP A 370 7.69 16.97 14.87
N LEU A 371 7.95 16.05 13.94
CA LEU A 371 7.27 14.75 13.88
C LEU A 371 8.12 13.56 14.36
N GLU A 372 9.43 13.70 14.47
CA GLU A 372 10.29 12.62 14.98
C GLU A 372 10.08 12.43 16.49
N ILE A 373 9.71 11.21 16.90
CA ILE A 373 9.50 10.84 18.32
C ILE A 373 10.76 10.19 18.92
N THR A 374 11.50 9.47 18.11
CA THR A 374 12.84 8.96 18.41
C THR A 374 13.59 8.83 17.08
N PRO A 375 14.94 8.91 17.05
CA PRO A 375 15.68 8.92 15.79
C PRO A 375 15.22 7.85 14.79
N GLY A 376 14.72 8.31 13.62
CA GLY A 376 14.22 7.48 12.54
C GLY A 376 12.74 7.09 12.63
N PHE A 377 12.02 7.42 13.69
CA PHE A 377 10.61 7.06 13.85
C PHE A 377 9.74 8.32 13.91
N LEU A 378 8.84 8.45 12.93
CA LEU A 378 8.01 9.63 12.74
C LEU A 378 6.53 9.35 12.94
N LEU A 379 5.82 10.32 13.52
CA LEU A 379 4.37 10.42 13.47
C LEU A 379 3.91 10.85 12.07
N ARG A 380 2.66 10.56 11.71
CA ARG A 380 2.02 11.10 10.50
C ARG A 380 1.86 12.62 10.57
N TYR A 381 1.34 13.09 11.68
CA TYR A 381 1.12 14.49 12.07
C TYR A 381 0.97 14.54 13.59
N ARG A 382 0.98 15.73 14.17
CA ARG A 382 0.97 15.87 15.65
C ARG A 382 -0.37 16.37 16.21
N HIS A 383 -1.16 17.10 15.42
CA HIS A 383 -2.45 17.61 15.90
C HIS A 383 -3.46 16.47 16.15
N PRO A 384 -4.38 16.59 17.13
CA PRO A 384 -5.42 15.61 17.34
C PRO A 384 -6.42 15.62 16.17
N ASP A 385 -7.00 14.44 15.89
CA ASP A 385 -8.11 14.28 14.97
C ASP A 385 -9.35 13.73 15.71
N LYS A 386 -10.35 13.23 14.96
CA LYS A 386 -11.58 12.63 15.53
C LYS A 386 -11.30 11.47 16.49
N PHE A 387 -10.15 10.79 16.37
CA PHE A 387 -9.78 9.62 17.14
C PHE A 387 -8.68 9.91 18.19
N GLY A 388 -8.34 11.18 18.41
CA GLY A 388 -7.33 11.60 19.38
C GLY A 388 -5.96 11.90 18.76
N GLU A 389 -4.93 11.92 19.60
CA GLU A 389 -3.55 12.18 19.20
C GLU A 389 -2.88 10.94 18.60
N GLN A 390 -1.90 11.16 17.73
CA GLN A 390 -1.02 10.10 17.23
C GLN A 390 0.03 9.76 18.30
N LYS A 391 0.27 8.46 18.54
CA LYS A 391 1.22 8.01 19.57
C LYS A 391 2.25 7.02 19.05
N SER A 392 1.89 6.22 18.02
CA SER A 392 2.78 5.27 17.37
C SER A 392 3.55 5.89 16.22
N ALA A 393 4.72 5.37 15.91
CA ALA A 393 5.42 5.67 14.69
C ALA A 393 4.72 4.98 13.51
N PHE A 394 4.36 5.75 12.48
CA PHE A 394 3.83 5.19 11.25
C PHE A 394 5.01 4.82 10.35
N LEU A 395 5.24 3.52 10.11
CA LEU A 395 6.49 3.04 9.51
C LEU A 395 6.77 3.62 8.13
N VAL A 396 5.77 3.83 7.29
CA VAL A 396 5.99 4.45 5.98
C VAL A 396 6.51 5.89 6.11
N CYS A 397 6.09 6.66 7.11
CA CYS A 397 6.60 8.02 7.35
C CYS A 397 8.09 7.99 7.72
N SER A 398 8.50 6.99 8.49
CA SER A 398 9.90 6.74 8.81
C SER A 398 10.72 6.42 7.55
N PHE A 399 10.19 5.59 6.66
CA PHE A 399 10.83 5.29 5.39
C PHE A 399 10.86 6.51 4.45
N TRP A 400 9.80 7.30 4.34
CA TRP A 400 9.83 8.53 3.54
C TRP A 400 10.89 9.52 4.04
N TYR A 401 11.09 9.59 5.35
CA TYR A 401 12.15 10.43 5.93
C TYR A 401 13.55 9.93 5.52
N ILE A 402 13.79 8.61 5.62
CA ILE A 402 15.06 7.99 5.23
C ILE A 402 15.32 8.17 3.73
N GLU A 403 14.30 7.95 2.89
CA GLU A 403 14.39 8.15 1.45
C GLU A 403 14.69 9.60 1.08
N ALA A 404 14.06 10.56 1.78
CA ALA A 404 14.32 11.98 1.59
C ALA A 404 15.76 12.37 2.02
N LEU A 405 16.28 11.81 3.11
CA LEU A 405 17.68 11.97 3.50
C LEU A 405 18.64 11.48 2.42
N ALA A 406 18.42 10.25 1.92
CA ALA A 406 19.22 9.67 0.84
C ALA A 406 19.17 10.53 -0.43
N SER A 407 17.99 11.06 -0.78
CA SER A 407 17.80 11.95 -1.94
C SER A 407 18.50 13.29 -1.82
N LEU A 408 18.85 13.72 -0.60
CA LEU A 408 19.57 14.97 -0.29
C LEU A 408 21.06 14.73 0.03
N ASP A 409 21.59 13.53 -0.26
CA ASP A 409 22.98 13.11 -0.03
C ASP A 409 23.39 12.96 1.46
N PHE A 410 22.44 12.82 2.39
CA PHE A 410 22.73 12.48 3.79
C PHE A 410 22.82 10.95 3.97
N ILE A 411 23.73 10.30 3.23
CA ILE A 411 23.76 8.84 3.06
C ILE A 411 24.06 8.10 4.36
N ASP A 412 25.04 8.55 5.14
CA ASP A 412 25.42 7.88 6.39
C ASP A 412 24.28 7.93 7.43
N GLU A 413 23.64 9.11 7.56
CA GLU A 413 22.46 9.28 8.42
C GLU A 413 21.31 8.37 7.95
N ALA A 414 20.99 8.39 6.66
CA ALA A 414 19.94 7.57 6.08
C ALA A 414 20.19 6.06 6.28
N THR A 415 21.44 5.60 6.08
CA THR A 415 21.81 4.19 6.27
C THR A 415 21.65 3.76 7.73
N ALA A 416 22.17 4.53 8.67
CA ALA A 416 22.08 4.22 10.10
C ALA A 416 20.62 4.15 10.58
N LEU A 417 19.76 5.07 10.11
CA LEU A 417 18.35 5.07 10.45
C LEU A 417 17.60 3.91 9.77
N PHE A 418 17.94 3.58 8.52
CA PHE A 418 17.36 2.45 7.82
C PHE A 418 17.63 1.13 8.54
N GLU A 419 18.90 0.86 8.91
CA GLU A 419 19.28 -0.31 9.70
C GLU A 419 18.55 -0.38 11.06
N LYS A 420 18.26 0.78 11.65
CA LYS A 420 17.48 0.86 12.89
C LYS A 420 16.01 0.49 12.67
N VAL A 421 15.38 1.03 11.62
CA VAL A 421 13.98 0.72 11.30
C VAL A 421 13.81 -0.73 10.85
N LEU A 422 14.78 -1.32 10.15
CA LEU A 422 14.76 -2.74 9.79
C LEU A 422 14.64 -3.68 10.99
N LYS A 423 15.09 -3.29 12.18
CA LYS A 423 14.97 -4.08 13.41
C LYS A 423 13.54 -4.22 13.93
N THR A 424 12.58 -3.45 13.36
CA THR A 424 11.16 -3.61 13.67
C THR A 424 10.54 -4.85 13.03
N GLN A 425 11.20 -5.45 12.03
CA GLN A 425 10.73 -6.66 11.38
C GLN A 425 10.58 -7.82 12.36
N ASN A 426 9.57 -8.66 12.14
CA ASN A 426 9.47 -9.93 12.84
C ASN A 426 10.49 -10.97 12.31
N ALA A 427 10.51 -12.16 12.90
CA ALA A 427 11.43 -13.25 12.51
C ALA A 427 11.32 -13.68 11.03
N LEU A 428 10.20 -13.38 10.37
CA LEU A 428 9.96 -13.66 8.94
C LEU A 428 10.30 -12.48 8.04
N GLY A 429 10.74 -11.35 8.59
CA GLY A 429 11.03 -10.12 7.85
C GLY A 429 9.77 -9.35 7.44
N LEU A 430 8.64 -9.54 8.16
CA LEU A 430 7.38 -8.86 7.88
C LEU A 430 7.17 -7.67 8.81
N MET A 431 6.46 -6.66 8.33
CA MET A 431 6.18 -5.41 9.04
C MET A 431 4.69 -5.09 9.04
N SER A 432 4.24 -4.51 10.16
CA SER A 432 2.93 -3.90 10.33
C SER A 432 2.91 -2.46 9.83
N GLU A 433 1.79 -1.79 10.01
CA GLU A 433 1.60 -0.37 9.73
C GLU A 433 2.33 0.52 10.72
N ASP A 434 2.15 0.25 12.00
CA ASP A 434 2.63 1.05 13.12
C ASP A 434 3.67 0.31 13.96
N PHE A 435 4.47 1.11 14.66
CA PHE A 435 5.45 0.62 15.62
C PHE A 435 5.38 1.46 16.91
N ASP A 436 5.12 0.80 18.01
CA ASP A 436 5.20 1.41 19.33
C ASP A 436 6.65 1.37 19.81
N VAL A 437 7.28 2.53 19.89
CA VAL A 437 8.69 2.67 20.25
C VAL A 437 8.96 2.36 21.73
N ASP A 438 7.96 2.54 22.59
CA ASP A 438 8.09 2.34 24.05
C ASP A 438 8.10 0.83 24.38
N SER A 439 7.18 0.07 23.78
CA SER A 439 7.14 -1.40 23.95
C SER A 439 8.00 -2.17 22.95
N SER A 440 8.58 -1.48 21.96
CA SER A 440 9.32 -2.09 20.85
C SER A 440 8.52 -3.18 20.12
N SER A 441 7.24 -2.94 19.87
CA SER A 441 6.32 -3.89 19.26
C SER A 441 5.60 -3.34 18.04
N GLN A 442 5.27 -4.24 17.12
CA GLN A 442 4.50 -3.94 15.92
C GLN A 442 3.01 -3.88 16.23
N TRP A 443 2.32 -2.89 15.65
CA TRP A 443 0.88 -2.66 15.78
C TRP A 443 0.29 -2.25 14.42
N GLY A 444 -1.03 -2.15 14.34
CA GLY A 444 -1.73 -1.90 13.08
C GLY A 444 -1.87 -3.12 12.19
N ASN A 445 -2.50 -2.95 11.06
CA ASN A 445 -2.76 -4.04 10.11
C ASN A 445 -1.45 -4.66 9.57
N PHE A 446 -1.49 -5.98 9.34
CA PHE A 446 -0.29 -6.78 9.13
C PHE A 446 -0.52 -7.93 8.12
N PRO A 447 0.44 -8.23 7.22
CA PRO A 447 1.52 -7.34 6.82
C PRO A 447 0.96 -6.11 6.08
N GLN A 448 1.67 -4.97 6.13
CA GLN A 448 1.20 -3.73 5.52
C GLN A 448 2.04 -3.37 4.29
N THR A 449 1.39 -3.14 3.14
CA THR A 449 2.06 -2.82 1.88
C THR A 449 2.95 -1.59 1.97
N TYR A 450 2.49 -0.51 2.58
CA TYR A 450 3.26 0.74 2.74
C TYR A 450 4.61 0.54 3.41
N SER A 451 4.66 -0.26 4.49
CA SER A 451 5.91 -0.53 5.21
C SER A 451 6.90 -1.28 4.33
N HIS A 452 6.43 -2.27 3.55
CA HIS A 452 7.24 -3.03 2.62
C HIS A 452 7.67 -2.22 1.38
N VAL A 453 6.80 -1.34 0.87
CA VAL A 453 7.15 -0.37 -0.18
C VAL A 453 8.24 0.57 0.29
N GLY A 454 8.08 1.15 1.48
CA GLY A 454 9.05 2.08 2.05
C GLY A 454 10.43 1.44 2.20
N LEU A 455 10.49 0.18 2.65
CA LEU A 455 11.74 -0.58 2.72
C LEU A 455 12.41 -0.72 1.35
N ILE A 456 11.67 -1.13 0.32
CA ILE A 456 12.21 -1.31 -1.03
C ILE A 456 12.73 0.02 -1.57
N ASN A 457 11.94 1.09 -1.49
CA ASN A 457 12.31 2.40 -2.01
C ASN A 457 13.57 2.94 -1.31
N CYS A 458 13.67 2.82 0.02
CA CYS A 458 14.86 3.21 0.76
C CYS A 458 16.10 2.43 0.33
N ALA A 459 15.98 1.10 0.17
CA ALA A 459 17.10 0.27 -0.26
C ALA A 459 17.62 0.70 -1.64
N PHE A 460 16.72 0.96 -2.60
CA PHE A 460 17.10 1.47 -3.93
C PHE A 460 17.64 2.89 -3.89
N ALA A 461 17.11 3.77 -3.05
CA ALA A 461 17.60 5.14 -2.89
C ALA A 461 19.03 5.14 -2.32
N LEU A 462 19.30 4.34 -1.30
CA LEU A 462 20.64 4.17 -0.71
C LEU A 462 21.62 3.57 -1.70
N ASP A 463 21.23 2.54 -2.45
CA ASP A 463 22.06 1.92 -3.48
C ASP A 463 22.46 2.93 -4.57
N LYS A 464 21.46 3.68 -5.08
CA LYS A 464 21.68 4.73 -6.10
C LYS A 464 22.63 5.83 -5.60
N ALA A 465 22.49 6.24 -4.34
CA ALA A 465 23.29 7.29 -3.75
C ALA A 465 24.73 6.82 -3.42
N SER A 466 24.90 5.56 -2.99
CA SER A 466 26.20 4.99 -2.64
C SER A 466 27.11 4.74 -3.85
N ARG A 467 26.57 4.39 -5.01
CA ARG A 467 27.21 4.16 -6.34
C ARG A 467 28.67 3.68 -6.31
N LYS A 468 29.05 2.80 -5.40
CA LYS A 468 30.33 2.12 -5.41
C LYS A 468 30.24 0.87 -6.28
N PRO A 469 31.28 0.54 -7.10
CA PRO A 469 31.29 -0.74 -7.80
C PRO A 469 31.13 -1.91 -6.83
N ALA A 470 30.31 -2.91 -7.19
CA ALA A 470 29.98 -4.05 -6.33
C ALA A 470 31.20 -4.87 -5.86
N PHE A 471 32.35 -4.71 -6.52
CA PHE A 471 33.60 -5.42 -6.26
C PHE A 471 34.62 -4.57 -5.49
N LEU A 472 34.29 -3.34 -5.07
CA LEU A 472 35.09 -2.48 -4.21
C LEU A 472 34.52 -2.38 -2.80
#